data_e652944e5a65533acc9823c0b7fde3fa
#
_entry.id   e652944e5a65533acc9823c0b7fde3fa
#
_cell.length_a   1.000
_cell.length_b   1.000
_cell.length_c   1.000
_cell.angle_alpha   90.00
_cell.angle_beta   90.00
_cell.angle_gamma   90.00
#
_symmetry.space_group_name_H-M   'P 1'
#
loop_
_entity.id
_entity.type
_entity.pdbx_description
1 polymer ?
#
loop_
_entity_poly.entity_id
_entity_poly.type
_entity_poly.pdbx_seq_one_letter_code
_entity_poly.pdbx_strand_id
1 'polypeptide(L)'
;MHNHTCGCGHHEGDAGCGSHEHHHGEACACGAHHGSPEVEPLASAWGMLGKSAQEQTVPPTREFDFDWEGQKIHVYQWGKVENIPVVLLHGFMQTGLSWSIIGAALSGNHCAYALDFLGHGRSSKPDDVELYRYGAMVRMVESFLEQVACVGHEGAKRRAHVIGYSMGGRVALGLASSEKDLLYSLILESCNFGPEGNEQRAAAEERNVGWAQRLRTDGIEEFVEYWETLPLFESQREMGLDEELRPERLANDAESMALCLEGAGKHAMPDASQSFAVVANTWVPVKYLWGYDDCGSEAVAHQLEHDGIDVTSFGTGHNVHLEAPVLYGTVVQEFLSGIEPRGAAPEGSGHQQ
;
A
#
# COMPACT_ATOMS: atom_id res chain seq x y z
N MET A 1 -30.75 7.84 -17.63
CA MET A 1 -30.03 9.12 -17.73
C MET A 1 -29.46 9.37 -16.35
N HIS A 2 -28.30 8.87 -16.05
CA HIS A 2 -27.57 9.18 -14.82
C HIS A 2 -26.29 9.89 -15.24
N ASN A 3 -26.24 11.19 -14.95
CA ASN A 3 -25.01 11.98 -15.06
C ASN A 3 -24.17 11.68 -13.82
N HIS A 4 -23.10 10.94 -13.99
CA HIS A 4 -22.03 10.91 -13.00
C HIS A 4 -21.14 12.13 -13.24
N THR A 5 -21.36 13.19 -12.46
CA THR A 5 -20.42 14.30 -12.34
C THR A 5 -19.48 13.98 -11.19
N CYS A 6 -18.23 13.74 -11.51
CA CYS A 6 -17.14 13.65 -10.53
C CYS A 6 -17.03 15.01 -9.83
N GLY A 7 -17.47 15.07 -8.57
CA GLY A 7 -17.48 16.29 -7.77
C GLY A 7 -16.12 16.57 -7.16
N CYS A 8 -15.16 17.05 -7.97
CA CYS A 8 -13.98 17.69 -7.42
C CYS A 8 -14.40 19.07 -6.91
N GLY A 9 -14.37 19.27 -5.59
CA GLY A 9 -14.70 20.55 -4.97
C GLY A 9 -13.82 21.67 -5.51
N HIS A 10 -14.41 22.54 -6.31
CA HIS A 10 -13.78 23.74 -6.80
C HIS A 10 -13.76 24.81 -5.70
N HIS A 11 -12.58 25.16 -5.21
CA HIS A 11 -12.27 26.53 -4.84
C HIS A 11 -11.55 27.16 -6.04
N GLU A 12 -12.03 28.34 -6.42
CA GLU A 12 -11.64 29.10 -7.60
C GLU A 12 -10.14 29.33 -7.68
N GLY A 13 -9.54 28.95 -8.82
CA GLY A 13 -8.16 29.23 -9.17
C GLY A 13 -7.79 28.45 -10.43
N ASP A 14 -8.03 29.07 -11.60
CA ASP A 14 -7.82 28.59 -12.96
C ASP A 14 -6.61 27.68 -13.20
N ALA A 15 -6.87 26.45 -13.65
CA ALA A 15 -6.10 25.78 -14.71
C ALA A 15 -6.94 24.64 -15.29
N GLY A 16 -7.35 24.77 -16.53
CA GLY A 16 -8.42 24.10 -17.19
C GLY A 16 -8.37 22.59 -17.24
N CYS A 17 -9.44 21.98 -16.79
CA CYS A 17 -9.90 20.69 -17.29
C CYS A 17 -10.88 20.99 -18.42
N GLY A 18 -10.49 20.70 -19.65
CA GLY A 18 -11.33 20.89 -20.83
C GLY A 18 -12.54 19.97 -20.78
N SER A 19 -13.72 20.56 -20.78
CA SER A 19 -14.97 19.85 -20.98
C SER A 19 -15.00 19.23 -22.38
N HIS A 20 -14.87 17.92 -22.49
CA HIS A 20 -15.25 17.21 -23.70
C HIS A 20 -16.70 16.77 -23.56
N GLU A 21 -17.58 17.45 -24.31
CA GLU A 21 -18.94 16.98 -24.58
C GLU A 21 -18.85 15.71 -25.44
N HIS A 22 -19.23 14.57 -24.88
CA HIS A 22 -19.39 13.34 -25.65
C HIS A 22 -20.72 13.37 -26.41
N HIS A 23 -20.66 13.62 -27.71
CA HIS A 23 -21.75 13.32 -28.63
C HIS A 23 -21.89 11.80 -28.75
N HIS A 24 -23.07 11.28 -28.42
CA HIS A 24 -23.46 9.91 -28.75
C HIS A 24 -23.57 9.72 -30.27
N GLY A 25 -22.77 8.81 -30.81
CA GLY A 25 -22.96 8.28 -32.13
C GLY A 25 -21.70 8.25 -32.97
N GLU A 26 -20.75 7.42 -32.60
CA GLU A 26 -19.88 6.71 -33.51
C GLU A 26 -18.98 5.76 -32.68
N ALA A 27 -18.93 4.49 -33.12
CA ALA A 27 -18.17 3.46 -32.43
C ALA A 27 -16.68 3.80 -32.48
N CYS A 28 -16.10 4.05 -31.32
CA CYS A 28 -14.66 4.20 -31.17
C CYS A 28 -14.02 2.83 -31.38
N ALA A 29 -13.35 2.65 -32.52
CA ALA A 29 -12.59 1.45 -32.85
C ALA A 29 -11.23 1.48 -32.13
N CYS A 30 -11.21 1.37 -30.81
CA CYS A 30 -10.02 0.96 -30.06
C CYS A 30 -10.20 -0.51 -29.66
N GLY A 31 -10.24 -1.36 -30.69
CA GLY A 31 -10.18 -2.79 -30.51
C GLY A 31 -8.76 -3.26 -30.25
N ALA A 32 -8.40 -3.37 -29.00
CA ALA A 32 -7.40 -4.30 -28.53
C ALA A 32 -7.85 -4.78 -27.15
N HIS A 33 -8.83 -5.69 -27.14
CA HIS A 33 -9.04 -6.55 -26.00
C HIS A 33 -7.78 -7.42 -25.85
N HIS A 34 -6.85 -7.02 -25.02
CA HIS A 34 -5.93 -7.96 -24.42
C HIS A 34 -6.77 -8.79 -23.45
N GLY A 35 -7.13 -10.01 -23.88
CA GLY A 35 -7.84 -10.96 -23.06
C GLY A 35 -7.04 -11.19 -21.77
N SER A 36 -7.65 -10.85 -20.65
CA SER A 36 -7.19 -11.32 -19.34
C SER A 36 -7.09 -12.84 -19.42
N PRO A 37 -5.99 -13.46 -18.97
CA PRO A 37 -5.93 -14.90 -18.87
C PRO A 37 -7.05 -15.36 -17.95
N GLU A 38 -7.92 -16.26 -18.41
CA GLU A 38 -8.86 -16.99 -17.56
C GLU A 38 -8.03 -17.80 -16.56
N VAL A 39 -7.92 -17.30 -15.32
CA VAL A 39 -7.26 -18.00 -14.23
C VAL A 39 -8.31 -18.90 -13.59
N GLU A 40 -8.14 -20.22 -13.75
CA GLU A 40 -8.94 -21.18 -12.98
C GLU A 40 -8.74 -20.93 -11.47
N PRO A 41 -9.81 -20.84 -10.66
CA PRO A 41 -9.69 -20.49 -9.26
C PRO A 41 -9.01 -21.65 -8.50
N LEU A 42 -7.94 -21.35 -7.80
CA LEU A 42 -7.35 -22.20 -6.77
C LEU A 42 -8.34 -22.32 -5.59
N ALA A 43 -9.31 -23.19 -5.73
CA ALA A 43 -10.52 -23.29 -4.88
C ALA A 43 -10.25 -23.77 -3.44
N SER A 44 -9.04 -24.10 -3.06
CA SER A 44 -8.77 -24.74 -1.75
C SER A 44 -8.37 -23.81 -0.60
N ALA A 45 -7.95 -22.57 -0.88
CA ALA A 45 -7.64 -21.58 0.15
C ALA A 45 -8.74 -20.53 0.37
N TRP A 46 -9.75 -20.47 -0.51
CA TRP A 46 -10.71 -19.36 -0.61
C TRP A 46 -12.15 -19.74 -0.27
N GLY A 47 -12.36 -20.87 0.40
CA GLY A 47 -13.69 -21.39 0.78
C GLY A 47 -14.46 -20.55 1.83
N MET A 48 -14.06 -19.30 2.08
CA MET A 48 -14.68 -18.44 3.12
C MET A 48 -15.42 -17.21 2.56
N LEU A 49 -15.69 -17.15 1.27
CA LEU A 49 -16.44 -16.04 0.67
C LEU A 49 -17.91 -16.05 1.12
N GLY A 50 -18.26 -15.16 2.03
CA GLY A 50 -19.62 -14.97 2.57
C GLY A 50 -19.66 -14.50 4.03
N LYS A 51 -18.52 -14.16 4.62
CA LYS A 51 -18.42 -13.65 5.99
C LYS A 51 -17.98 -12.19 5.99
N SER A 52 -18.33 -11.44 7.03
CA SER A 52 -17.86 -10.06 7.21
C SER A 52 -16.32 -9.98 7.29
N ALA A 53 -15.70 -8.85 7.01
CA ALA A 53 -14.24 -8.71 7.06
C ALA A 53 -13.67 -9.03 8.46
N GLN A 54 -14.42 -8.79 9.53
CA GLN A 54 -14.04 -9.20 10.90
C GLN A 54 -13.98 -10.72 11.07
N GLU A 55 -14.83 -11.47 10.36
CA GLU A 55 -14.78 -12.95 10.34
C GLU A 55 -13.70 -13.49 9.40
N GLN A 56 -13.10 -12.64 8.57
CA GLN A 56 -12.05 -12.98 7.60
C GLN A 56 -10.64 -12.69 8.09
N THR A 57 -10.47 -11.97 9.21
CA THR A 57 -9.13 -11.75 9.77
C THR A 57 -8.47 -13.08 10.11
N VAL A 58 -7.40 -13.40 9.39
CA VAL A 58 -6.62 -14.60 9.65
C VAL A 58 -5.58 -14.28 10.71
N PRO A 59 -5.61 -14.96 11.88
CA PRO A 59 -4.66 -14.64 12.94
C PRO A 59 -3.22 -14.87 12.49
N PRO A 60 -2.28 -14.01 12.92
CA PRO A 60 -0.87 -14.19 12.62
C PRO A 60 -0.32 -15.45 13.30
N THR A 61 0.69 -16.05 12.68
CA THR A 61 1.43 -17.18 13.26
C THR A 61 2.20 -16.76 14.50
N ARG A 62 2.66 -15.51 14.51
CA ARG A 62 3.44 -14.89 15.59
C ARG A 62 3.23 -13.39 15.58
N GLU A 63 3.33 -12.79 16.77
CA GLU A 63 3.43 -11.34 16.97
C GLU A 63 4.67 -11.05 17.82
N PHE A 64 5.33 -9.92 17.55
CA PHE A 64 6.50 -9.48 18.33
C PHE A 64 6.71 -7.97 18.16
N ASP A 65 7.54 -7.41 19.02
CA ASP A 65 7.92 -6.01 18.94
C ASP A 65 9.38 -5.90 18.47
N PHE A 66 9.63 -4.97 17.54
CA PHE A 66 10.95 -4.56 17.08
C PHE A 66 11.28 -3.19 17.67
N ASP A 67 12.49 -3.04 18.22
CA ASP A 67 12.95 -1.75 18.73
C ASP A 67 13.60 -0.94 17.59
N TRP A 68 13.11 0.28 17.38
CA TRP A 68 13.69 1.25 16.48
C TRP A 68 13.91 2.58 17.22
N GLU A 69 15.16 2.93 17.46
CA GLU A 69 15.54 4.17 18.16
C GLU A 69 14.81 4.35 19.53
N GLY A 70 14.63 3.26 20.28
CA GLY A 70 13.91 3.25 21.54
C GLY A 70 12.38 3.28 21.40
N GLN A 71 11.86 3.20 20.18
CA GLN A 71 10.44 3.09 19.89
C GLN A 71 10.06 1.65 19.58
N LYS A 72 8.99 1.18 20.17
CA LYS A 72 8.41 -0.12 19.90
C LYS A 72 7.64 -0.10 18.58
N ILE A 73 8.00 -0.96 17.65
CA ILE A 73 7.26 -1.22 16.40
C ILE A 73 6.64 -2.60 16.51
N HIS A 74 5.32 -2.68 16.49
CA HIS A 74 4.61 -3.95 16.54
C HIS A 74 4.57 -4.62 15.18
N VAL A 75 4.79 -5.96 15.16
CA VAL A 75 4.92 -6.75 13.94
C VAL A 75 4.04 -7.99 14.03
N TYR A 76 3.24 -8.20 13.00
CA TYR A 76 2.49 -9.42 12.76
C TYR A 76 3.23 -10.29 11.73
N GLN A 77 3.27 -11.59 11.95
CA GLN A 77 3.97 -12.53 11.07
C GLN A 77 3.06 -13.68 10.67
N TRP A 78 3.05 -13.99 9.37
CA TRP A 78 2.45 -15.20 8.80
C TRP A 78 3.52 -15.99 8.05
N GLY A 79 3.47 -17.33 8.17
CA GLY A 79 4.43 -18.22 7.53
C GLY A 79 5.70 -18.45 8.34
N LYS A 80 6.64 -19.18 7.71
CA LYS A 80 7.88 -19.64 8.35
C LYS A 80 9.02 -18.66 8.08
N VAL A 81 9.86 -18.40 9.08
CA VAL A 81 11.00 -17.47 8.98
C VAL A 81 12.06 -17.89 7.95
N GLU A 82 12.10 -19.17 7.59
CA GLU A 82 13.01 -19.71 6.58
C GLU A 82 12.61 -19.31 5.16
N ASN A 83 11.32 -19.00 4.94
CA ASN A 83 10.79 -18.60 3.65
C ASN A 83 11.27 -17.19 3.27
N ILE A 84 11.12 -16.84 1.98
CA ILE A 84 11.46 -15.50 1.48
C ILE A 84 10.59 -14.44 2.18
N PRO A 85 11.19 -13.39 2.75
CA PRO A 85 10.42 -12.39 3.47
C PRO A 85 9.65 -11.47 2.53
N VAL A 86 8.43 -11.13 2.94
CA VAL A 86 7.58 -10.09 2.36
C VAL A 86 7.20 -9.12 3.46
N VAL A 87 7.52 -7.84 3.32
CA VAL A 87 7.15 -6.79 4.29
C VAL A 87 5.94 -6.03 3.76
N LEU A 88 4.92 -5.92 4.58
CA LEU A 88 3.61 -5.35 4.27
C LEU A 88 3.43 -4.04 5.06
N LEU A 89 3.16 -2.94 4.37
CA LEU A 89 3.09 -1.58 4.91
C LEU A 89 1.70 -1.00 4.69
N HIS A 90 0.98 -0.74 5.78
CA HIS A 90 -0.41 -0.27 5.76
C HIS A 90 -0.57 1.22 5.43
N GLY A 91 -1.80 1.64 5.12
CA GLY A 91 -2.19 3.03 4.90
C GLY A 91 -2.45 3.82 6.19
N PHE A 92 -2.68 5.13 6.05
CA PHE A 92 -3.05 6.00 7.17
C PHE A 92 -4.33 5.51 7.85
N MET A 93 -4.38 5.55 9.18
CA MET A 93 -5.46 5.08 10.06
C MET A 93 -5.74 3.57 10.03
N GLN A 94 -4.87 2.77 9.41
CA GLN A 94 -4.92 1.31 9.44
C GLN A 94 -3.85 0.72 10.39
N THR A 95 -3.81 -0.61 10.47
CA THR A 95 -2.78 -1.37 11.16
C THR A 95 -2.22 -2.49 10.28
N GLY A 96 -1.20 -3.18 10.73
CA GLY A 96 -0.67 -4.36 10.04
C GLY A 96 -1.71 -5.47 9.84
N LEU A 97 -2.78 -5.49 10.64
CA LEU A 97 -3.86 -6.49 10.50
C LEU A 97 -4.72 -6.29 9.24
N SER A 98 -4.72 -5.11 8.62
CA SER A 98 -5.37 -4.91 7.32
C SER A 98 -4.82 -5.86 6.24
N TRP A 99 -3.59 -6.33 6.43
CA TRP A 99 -2.91 -7.28 5.56
C TRP A 99 -3.16 -8.76 5.91
N SER A 100 -4.02 -9.07 6.88
CA SER A 100 -4.15 -10.44 7.43
C SER A 100 -4.49 -11.49 6.37
N ILE A 101 -5.40 -11.18 5.44
CA ILE A 101 -5.79 -12.09 4.35
C ILE A 101 -4.61 -12.32 3.40
N ILE A 102 -3.95 -11.24 3.01
CA ILE A 102 -2.81 -11.31 2.08
C ILE A 102 -1.61 -12.00 2.75
N GLY A 103 -1.30 -11.66 4.00
CA GLY A 103 -0.25 -12.30 4.78
C GLY A 103 -0.46 -13.81 4.90
N ALA A 104 -1.69 -14.23 5.17
CA ALA A 104 -2.06 -15.64 5.22
C ALA A 104 -1.95 -16.32 3.85
N ALA A 105 -2.41 -15.67 2.79
CA ALA A 105 -2.32 -16.21 1.42
C ALA A 105 -0.86 -16.42 0.98
N LEU A 106 0.05 -15.53 1.38
CA LEU A 106 1.47 -15.63 1.08
C LEU A 106 2.22 -16.66 1.94
N SER A 107 1.68 -17.04 3.12
CA SER A 107 2.36 -17.80 4.16
C SER A 107 2.85 -19.20 3.74
N GLY A 108 2.32 -19.75 2.66
CA GLY A 108 2.76 -21.06 2.13
C GLY A 108 4.21 -21.08 1.66
N ASN A 109 4.62 -20.04 0.95
CA ASN A 109 5.95 -19.94 0.34
C ASN A 109 6.78 -18.75 0.87
N HIS A 110 6.14 -17.81 1.58
CA HIS A 110 6.78 -16.60 2.10
C HIS A 110 6.65 -16.50 3.62
N CYS A 111 7.49 -15.64 4.20
CA CYS A 111 7.34 -15.13 5.55
C CYS A 111 6.84 -13.67 5.46
N ALA A 112 5.54 -13.47 5.61
CA ALA A 112 4.94 -12.15 5.55
C ALA A 112 5.05 -11.46 6.93
N TYR A 113 5.58 -10.24 6.95
CA TYR A 113 5.67 -9.36 8.11
C TYR A 113 4.86 -8.10 7.84
N ALA A 114 3.85 -7.83 8.63
CA ALA A 114 3.13 -6.55 8.59
C ALA A 114 3.46 -5.72 9.82
N LEU A 115 3.87 -4.46 9.60
CA LEU A 115 4.26 -3.56 10.67
C LEU A 115 3.12 -2.59 10.98
N ASP A 116 2.91 -2.30 12.26
CA ASP A 116 2.20 -1.08 12.66
C ASP A 116 3.17 0.10 12.59
N PHE A 117 2.90 1.12 11.79
CA PHE A 117 3.69 2.34 11.81
C PHE A 117 3.59 3.05 13.17
N LEU A 118 4.57 3.88 13.51
CA LEU A 118 4.47 4.75 14.70
C LEU A 118 3.14 5.51 14.71
N GLY A 119 2.55 5.64 15.88
CA GLY A 119 1.26 6.28 16.05
C GLY A 119 0.06 5.37 15.77
N HIS A 120 0.24 4.26 15.06
CA HIS A 120 -0.82 3.33 14.68
C HIS A 120 -0.79 2.04 15.51
N GLY A 121 -1.94 1.40 15.59
CA GLY A 121 -2.09 0.09 16.20
C GLY A 121 -1.44 -0.05 17.56
N ARG A 122 -0.57 -1.05 17.68
CA ARG A 122 0.14 -1.41 18.94
C ARG A 122 1.56 -0.86 19.00
N SER A 123 2.01 -0.11 17.99
CA SER A 123 3.30 0.59 18.01
C SER A 123 3.30 1.78 18.97
N SER A 124 4.50 2.27 19.32
CA SER A 124 4.68 3.46 20.13
C SER A 124 3.98 4.68 19.53
N LYS A 125 3.56 5.59 20.40
CA LYS A 125 2.89 6.85 20.07
C LYS A 125 3.69 8.03 20.64
N PRO A 126 4.91 8.30 20.14
CA PRO A 126 5.72 9.43 20.61
C PRO A 126 5.12 10.77 20.24
N ASP A 127 5.37 11.80 21.07
CA ASP A 127 4.92 13.18 20.86
C ASP A 127 5.88 13.98 19.93
N ASP A 128 6.90 13.33 19.37
CA ASP A 128 7.91 13.98 18.54
C ASP A 128 7.61 13.79 17.05
N VAL A 129 7.22 14.87 16.36
CA VAL A 129 6.93 14.89 14.94
C VAL A 129 8.10 14.43 14.04
N GLU A 130 9.34 14.58 14.51
CA GLU A 130 10.54 14.17 13.75
C GLU A 130 10.54 12.66 13.52
N LEU A 131 9.98 11.86 14.43
CA LEU A 131 9.84 10.42 14.28
C LEU A 131 8.76 10.00 13.27
N TYR A 132 7.80 10.89 12.97
CA TYR A 132 6.76 10.69 11.96
C TYR A 132 7.14 11.21 10.57
N ARG A 133 8.29 11.89 10.42
CA ARG A 133 8.68 12.41 9.12
C ARG A 133 8.85 11.28 8.11
N TYR A 134 8.48 11.57 6.86
CA TYR A 134 8.60 10.62 5.74
C TYR A 134 9.95 9.88 5.71
N GLY A 135 11.07 10.61 5.81
CA GLY A 135 12.40 10.00 5.84
C GLY A 135 12.68 9.15 7.09
N ALA A 136 12.06 9.47 8.23
CA ALA A 136 12.17 8.67 9.44
C ALA A 136 11.42 7.33 9.28
N MET A 137 10.21 7.36 8.71
CA MET A 137 9.45 6.14 8.40
C MET A 137 10.19 5.23 7.41
N VAL A 138 10.83 5.79 6.39
CA VAL A 138 11.68 5.02 5.46
C VAL A 138 12.83 4.36 6.21
N ARG A 139 13.59 5.10 7.04
CA ARG A 139 14.68 4.53 7.86
C ARG A 139 14.20 3.46 8.84
N MET A 140 13.01 3.60 9.40
CA MET A 140 12.42 2.59 10.28
C MET A 140 12.23 1.27 9.53
N VAL A 141 11.66 1.29 8.33
CA VAL A 141 11.47 0.10 7.51
C VAL A 141 12.81 -0.48 7.03
N GLU A 142 13.78 0.37 6.66
CA GLU A 142 15.14 -0.08 6.33
C GLU A 142 15.79 -0.82 7.51
N SER A 143 15.67 -0.26 8.72
CA SER A 143 16.19 -0.90 9.94
C SER A 143 15.52 -2.24 10.21
N PHE A 144 14.21 -2.36 9.99
CA PHE A 144 13.49 -3.62 10.11
C PHE A 144 13.98 -4.64 9.06
N LEU A 145 14.15 -4.22 7.82
CA LEU A 145 14.71 -5.08 6.78
C LEU A 145 16.10 -5.59 7.17
N GLU A 146 17.00 -4.71 7.59
CA GLU A 146 18.39 -5.05 7.92
C GLU A 146 18.51 -5.96 9.15
N GLN A 147 17.69 -5.76 10.17
CA GLN A 147 17.85 -6.39 11.47
C GLN A 147 16.95 -7.62 11.67
N VAL A 148 15.86 -7.72 10.91
CA VAL A 148 14.85 -8.77 11.09
C VAL A 148 14.57 -9.51 9.79
N ALA A 149 13.96 -8.85 8.80
CA ALA A 149 13.42 -9.53 7.63
C ALA A 149 14.51 -10.13 6.74
N CYS A 150 15.60 -9.38 6.50
CA CYS A 150 16.69 -9.83 5.63
C CYS A 150 17.81 -10.61 6.33
N VAL A 151 17.60 -10.98 7.60
CA VAL A 151 18.52 -11.86 8.34
C VAL A 151 18.13 -13.32 8.12
N GLY A 152 18.96 -14.05 7.40
CA GLY A 152 18.80 -15.49 7.17
C GLY A 152 19.45 -16.35 8.26
N HIS A 153 19.40 -17.66 8.06
CA HIS A 153 20.05 -18.63 8.95
C HIS A 153 21.55 -18.33 9.07
N GLU A 154 22.09 -18.40 10.29
CA GLU A 154 23.49 -18.09 10.61
C GLU A 154 23.96 -16.69 10.19
N GLY A 155 23.01 -15.72 10.09
CA GLY A 155 23.32 -14.33 9.73
C GLY A 155 23.54 -14.09 8.23
N ALA A 156 23.21 -15.06 7.36
CA ALA A 156 23.27 -14.87 5.92
C ALA A 156 22.34 -13.72 5.49
N LYS A 157 22.84 -12.81 4.67
CA LYS A 157 22.02 -11.73 4.09
C LYS A 157 21.09 -12.28 3.03
N ARG A 158 19.84 -11.88 3.07
CA ARG A 158 18.83 -12.15 2.05
C ARG A 158 18.07 -10.86 1.71
N ARG A 159 17.27 -10.89 0.67
CA ARG A 159 16.43 -9.78 0.25
C ARG A 159 14.99 -10.04 0.62
N ALA A 160 14.17 -8.98 0.65
CA ALA A 160 12.75 -9.04 0.89
C ALA A 160 11.97 -8.44 -0.28
N HIS A 161 10.75 -8.90 -0.48
CA HIS A 161 9.73 -8.15 -1.21
C HIS A 161 9.11 -7.14 -0.26
N VAL A 162 8.75 -5.97 -0.76
CA VAL A 162 8.02 -4.95 0.02
C VAL A 162 6.74 -4.58 -0.71
N ILE A 163 5.63 -4.62 -0.02
CA ILE A 163 4.31 -4.25 -0.53
C ILE A 163 3.80 -3.11 0.35
N GLY A 164 3.40 -1.99 -0.25
CA GLY A 164 2.90 -0.86 0.50
C GLY A 164 1.65 -0.25 -0.12
N TYR A 165 0.66 0.01 0.72
CA TYR A 165 -0.59 0.64 0.35
C TYR A 165 -0.62 2.11 0.77
N SER A 166 -1.00 3.01 -0.12
CA SER A 166 -1.24 4.44 0.13
C SER A 166 -0.05 5.10 0.87
N MET A 167 -0.15 5.41 2.15
CA MET A 167 0.96 5.91 2.99
C MET A 167 2.12 4.91 3.02
N GLY A 168 1.84 3.62 3.24
CA GLY A 168 2.84 2.55 3.20
C GLY A 168 3.50 2.40 1.83
N GLY A 169 2.74 2.63 0.74
CA GLY A 169 3.26 2.67 -0.63
C GLY A 169 4.26 3.80 -0.84
N ARG A 170 3.99 4.98 -0.27
CA ARG A 170 4.94 6.11 -0.29
C ARG A 170 6.24 5.78 0.44
N VAL A 171 6.14 5.12 1.60
CA VAL A 171 7.33 4.67 2.35
C VAL A 171 8.09 3.61 1.57
N ALA A 172 7.40 2.62 0.98
CA ALA A 172 7.99 1.61 0.11
C ALA A 172 8.73 2.23 -1.09
N LEU A 173 8.14 3.26 -1.72
CA LEU A 173 8.77 4.02 -2.78
C LEU A 173 10.10 4.68 -2.31
N GLY A 174 10.14 5.17 -1.07
CA GLY A 174 11.36 5.72 -0.48
C GLY A 174 12.50 4.71 -0.39
N LEU A 175 12.20 3.43 -0.18
CA LEU A 175 13.19 2.36 -0.15
C LEU A 175 13.87 2.13 -1.51
N ALA A 176 13.20 2.45 -2.62
CA ALA A 176 13.77 2.33 -3.95
C ALA A 176 14.97 3.28 -4.17
N SER A 177 15.05 4.37 -3.39
CA SER A 177 16.18 5.31 -3.39
C SER A 177 17.34 4.84 -2.53
N SER A 178 17.16 3.76 -1.75
CA SER A 178 18.21 3.23 -0.89
C SER A 178 19.27 2.52 -1.73
N GLU A 179 20.55 2.80 -1.45
CA GLU A 179 21.69 2.09 -2.07
C GLU A 179 21.84 0.66 -1.53
N LYS A 180 21.00 0.24 -0.60
CA LYS A 180 21.10 -1.04 0.08
C LYS A 180 20.49 -2.16 -0.75
N ASP A 181 21.23 -3.25 -0.88
CA ASP A 181 20.78 -4.46 -1.57
C ASP A 181 19.87 -5.32 -0.69
N LEU A 182 18.71 -4.76 -0.30
CA LEU A 182 17.74 -5.38 0.59
C LEU A 182 16.47 -5.86 -0.13
N LEU A 183 16.25 -5.43 -1.37
CA LEU A 183 14.97 -5.63 -2.04
C LEU A 183 15.04 -6.66 -3.16
N TYR A 184 14.08 -7.58 -3.20
CA TYR A 184 13.75 -8.39 -4.36
C TYR A 184 12.82 -7.63 -5.31
N SER A 185 11.77 -7.01 -4.78
CA SER A 185 10.82 -6.22 -5.56
C SER A 185 10.06 -5.25 -4.68
N LEU A 186 9.38 -4.30 -5.33
CA LEU A 186 8.42 -3.38 -4.73
C LEU A 186 7.06 -3.55 -5.39
N ILE A 187 6.00 -3.64 -4.57
CA ILE A 187 4.62 -3.50 -5.02
C ILE A 187 4.05 -2.27 -4.34
N LEU A 188 3.58 -1.33 -5.14
CA LEU A 188 3.04 -0.06 -4.72
C LEU A 188 1.55 -0.04 -5.02
N GLU A 189 0.71 0.06 -3.99
CA GLU A 189 -0.74 0.07 -4.14
C GLU A 189 -1.29 1.47 -3.88
N SER A 190 -1.99 2.03 -4.89
CA SER A 190 -2.78 3.27 -4.78
C SER A 190 -2.03 4.41 -4.07
N CYS A 191 -0.75 4.57 -4.33
CA CYS A 191 0.06 5.61 -3.70
C CYS A 191 0.46 6.71 -4.69
N ASN A 192 0.48 7.95 -4.20
CA ASN A 192 1.02 9.08 -4.97
C ASN A 192 2.55 9.11 -4.92
N PHE A 193 3.16 9.78 -5.90
CA PHE A 193 4.61 9.88 -6.09
C PHE A 193 5.19 11.21 -5.61
N GLY A 194 4.46 11.97 -4.81
CA GLY A 194 4.87 13.27 -4.30
C GLY A 194 4.23 14.43 -5.04
N PRO A 195 4.50 15.68 -4.60
CA PRO A 195 3.95 16.88 -5.22
C PRO A 195 4.66 17.23 -6.53
N GLU A 196 3.95 17.83 -7.45
CA GLU A 196 4.48 18.45 -8.66
C GLU A 196 4.77 19.93 -8.38
N GLY A 197 5.98 20.19 -7.88
CA GLY A 197 6.45 21.54 -7.58
C GLY A 197 5.87 22.15 -6.30
N ASN A 198 6.24 23.43 -6.07
CA ASN A 198 6.00 24.11 -4.80
C ASN A 198 4.53 24.40 -4.50
N GLU A 199 3.72 24.66 -5.53
CA GLU A 199 2.31 24.97 -5.36
C GLU A 199 1.52 23.77 -4.84
N GLN A 200 1.68 22.60 -5.49
CA GLN A 200 1.06 21.37 -5.00
C GLN A 200 1.60 20.95 -3.63
N ARG A 201 2.88 21.22 -3.37
CA ARG A 201 3.48 20.95 -2.05
C ARG A 201 2.79 21.79 -0.97
N ALA A 202 2.68 23.10 -1.19
CA ALA A 202 2.04 24.02 -0.23
C ALA A 202 0.56 23.66 0.00
N ALA A 203 -0.18 23.36 -1.07
CA ALA A 203 -1.59 22.94 -0.96
C ALA A 203 -1.75 21.62 -0.20
N ALA A 204 -0.84 20.66 -0.41
CA ALA A 204 -0.84 19.38 0.32
C ALA A 204 -0.49 19.58 1.82
N GLU A 205 0.44 20.49 2.12
CA GLU A 205 0.80 20.86 3.49
C GLU A 205 -0.36 21.53 4.20
N GLU A 206 -0.96 22.56 3.61
CA GLU A 206 -2.12 23.27 4.16
C GLU A 206 -3.28 22.31 4.48
N ARG A 207 -3.61 21.43 3.54
CA ARG A 207 -4.63 20.40 3.76
C ARG A 207 -4.32 19.50 4.95
N ASN A 208 -3.07 19.00 5.03
CA ASN A 208 -2.68 18.08 6.11
C ASN A 208 -2.62 18.77 7.46
N VAL A 209 -2.16 20.02 7.51
CA VAL A 209 -2.22 20.87 8.73
C VAL A 209 -3.68 21.10 9.14
N GLY A 210 -4.58 21.37 8.19
CA GLY A 210 -6.00 21.49 8.46
C GLY A 210 -6.63 20.23 9.04
N TRP A 211 -6.27 19.06 8.51
CA TRP A 211 -6.72 17.77 9.05
C TRP A 211 -6.11 17.47 10.42
N ALA A 212 -4.84 17.76 10.63
CA ALA A 212 -4.19 17.63 11.93
C ALA A 212 -4.83 18.52 13.00
N GLN A 213 -5.14 19.77 12.62
CA GLN A 213 -5.88 20.68 13.49
C GLN A 213 -7.26 20.14 13.86
N ARG A 214 -7.98 19.58 12.89
CA ARG A 214 -9.30 18.98 13.12
C ARG A 214 -9.20 17.79 14.09
N LEU A 215 -8.23 16.88 13.93
CA LEU A 215 -7.99 15.81 14.88
C LEU A 215 -7.78 16.30 16.31
N ARG A 216 -7.03 17.40 16.49
CA ARG A 216 -6.76 18.00 17.81
C ARG A 216 -7.95 18.72 18.42
N THR A 217 -8.80 19.35 17.60
CA THR A 217 -9.93 20.14 18.09
C THR A 217 -11.21 19.35 18.26
N ASP A 218 -11.50 18.47 17.29
CA ASP A 218 -12.78 17.77 17.22
C ASP A 218 -12.66 16.32 17.74
N GLY A 219 -11.42 15.78 17.79
CA GLY A 219 -11.15 14.42 18.25
C GLY A 219 -11.25 13.38 17.13
N ILE A 220 -10.98 12.13 17.52
CA ILE A 220 -10.87 11.01 16.55
C ILE A 220 -12.24 10.63 15.97
N GLU A 221 -13.32 10.66 16.76
CA GLU A 221 -14.66 10.27 16.35
C GLU A 221 -15.17 11.17 15.23
N GLU A 222 -15.14 12.48 15.43
CA GLU A 222 -15.60 13.49 14.47
C GLU A 222 -14.70 13.50 13.21
N PHE A 223 -13.40 13.22 13.40
CA PHE A 223 -12.49 13.11 12.28
C PHE A 223 -12.78 11.88 11.44
N VAL A 224 -13.02 10.71 12.05
CA VAL A 224 -13.36 9.47 11.33
C VAL A 224 -14.65 9.62 10.54
N GLU A 225 -15.69 10.23 11.14
CA GLU A 225 -16.94 10.52 10.43
C GLU A 225 -16.70 11.36 9.16
N TYR A 226 -15.88 12.40 9.28
CA TYR A 226 -15.50 13.21 8.12
C TYR A 226 -14.65 12.44 7.12
N TRP A 227 -13.62 11.70 7.61
CA TRP A 227 -12.67 10.97 6.78
C TRP A 227 -13.35 9.95 5.88
N GLU A 228 -14.33 9.24 6.42
CA GLU A 228 -15.10 8.24 5.69
C GLU A 228 -16.03 8.85 4.62
N THR A 229 -16.33 10.15 4.67
CA THR A 229 -17.09 10.83 3.61
C THR A 229 -16.25 11.21 2.39
N LEU A 230 -14.93 11.14 2.48
CA LEU A 230 -14.09 11.53 1.36
C LEU A 230 -14.37 10.67 0.12
N PRO A 231 -14.33 11.26 -1.09
CA PRO A 231 -14.56 10.52 -2.33
C PRO A 231 -13.66 9.28 -2.50
N LEU A 232 -12.46 9.36 -1.93
CA LEU A 232 -11.48 8.27 -1.91
C LEU A 232 -12.03 6.93 -1.36
N PHE A 233 -13.06 6.97 -0.52
CA PHE A 233 -13.65 5.81 0.14
C PHE A 233 -15.09 5.51 -0.32
N GLU A 234 -15.52 6.05 -1.46
CA GLU A 234 -16.87 5.84 -1.98
C GLU A 234 -17.16 4.36 -2.23
N SER A 235 -16.24 3.65 -2.88
CA SER A 235 -16.34 2.20 -3.12
C SER A 235 -16.43 1.39 -1.82
N GLN A 236 -15.66 1.77 -0.78
CA GLN A 236 -15.72 1.10 0.53
C GLN A 236 -17.11 1.26 1.17
N ARG A 237 -17.71 2.47 1.08
CA ARG A 237 -19.08 2.70 1.59
C ARG A 237 -20.12 1.88 0.83
N GLU A 238 -20.00 1.80 -0.50
CA GLU A 238 -20.89 1.00 -1.33
C GLU A 238 -20.81 -0.50 -1.01
N MET A 239 -19.64 -0.98 -0.59
CA MET A 239 -19.39 -2.36 -0.17
C MET A 239 -19.71 -2.61 1.31
N GLY A 240 -19.96 -1.56 2.11
CA GLY A 240 -20.15 -1.65 3.57
C GLY A 240 -18.85 -1.90 4.36
N LEU A 241 -17.70 -1.77 3.73
CA LEU A 241 -16.38 -1.96 4.38
C LEU A 241 -16.03 -0.83 5.36
N ASP A 242 -16.61 0.36 5.19
CA ASP A 242 -16.44 1.47 6.12
C ASP A 242 -16.93 1.12 7.53
N GLU A 243 -18.09 0.45 7.66
CA GLU A 243 -18.60 -0.02 8.95
C GLU A 243 -17.66 -1.04 9.61
N GLU A 244 -17.03 -1.89 8.81
CA GLU A 244 -16.10 -2.92 9.28
C GLU A 244 -14.74 -2.34 9.71
N LEU A 245 -14.25 -1.32 9.01
CA LEU A 245 -12.98 -0.65 9.29
C LEU A 245 -13.09 0.43 10.38
N ARG A 246 -14.29 0.94 10.65
CA ARG A 246 -14.53 2.02 11.62
C ARG A 246 -13.98 1.72 13.02
N PRO A 247 -14.14 0.51 13.61
CA PRO A 247 -13.57 0.21 14.93
C PRO A 247 -12.04 0.36 14.97
N GLU A 248 -11.33 -0.03 13.91
CA GLU A 248 -9.88 0.12 13.80
C GLU A 248 -9.50 1.61 13.67
N ARG A 249 -10.22 2.37 12.87
CA ARG A 249 -10.02 3.82 12.70
C ARG A 249 -10.23 4.56 14.01
N LEU A 250 -11.29 4.27 14.76
CA LEU A 250 -11.61 4.87 16.05
C LEU A 250 -10.62 4.50 17.17
N ALA A 251 -9.90 3.39 17.03
CA ALA A 251 -8.88 2.98 17.99
C ALA A 251 -7.57 3.77 17.89
N ASN A 252 -7.42 4.61 16.87
CA ASN A 252 -6.24 5.46 16.71
C ASN A 252 -6.26 6.64 17.70
N ASP A 253 -5.08 7.10 18.07
CA ASP A 253 -4.88 8.29 18.90
C ASP A 253 -4.86 9.55 18.03
N ALA A 254 -5.67 10.54 18.41
CA ALA A 254 -5.86 11.75 17.58
C ALA A 254 -4.57 12.55 17.39
N GLU A 255 -3.73 12.70 18.45
CA GLU A 255 -2.47 13.44 18.35
C GLU A 255 -1.46 12.69 17.48
N SER A 256 -1.34 11.37 17.64
CA SER A 256 -0.47 10.57 16.80
C SER A 256 -0.86 10.62 15.33
N MET A 257 -2.16 10.63 15.03
CA MET A 257 -2.65 10.80 13.65
C MET A 257 -2.36 12.20 13.11
N ALA A 258 -2.49 13.22 13.94
CA ALA A 258 -2.14 14.61 13.58
C ALA A 258 -0.65 14.73 13.25
N LEU A 259 0.24 14.21 14.11
CA LEU A 259 1.68 14.19 13.89
C LEU A 259 2.06 13.41 12.61
N CYS A 260 1.39 12.31 12.33
CA CYS A 260 1.59 11.54 11.10
C CYS A 260 1.22 12.34 9.83
N LEU A 261 0.11 13.07 9.85
CA LEU A 261 -0.29 13.96 8.75
C LEU A 261 0.72 15.08 8.50
N GLU A 262 1.23 15.68 9.57
CA GLU A 262 2.24 16.74 9.52
C GLU A 262 3.61 16.23 9.05
N GLY A 263 4.02 15.03 9.52
CA GLY A 263 5.34 14.48 9.24
C GLY A 263 5.47 13.71 7.93
N ALA A 264 4.45 12.95 7.55
CA ALA A 264 4.50 11.99 6.43
C ALA A 264 3.47 12.22 5.33
N GLY A 265 2.88 13.41 5.24
CA GLY A 265 1.97 13.76 4.16
C GLY A 265 2.66 13.82 2.79
N LYS A 266 1.87 13.93 1.71
CA LYS A 266 2.37 14.09 0.32
C LYS A 266 3.40 15.22 0.21
N HIS A 267 3.22 16.32 0.96
CA HIS A 267 4.11 17.48 0.96
C HIS A 267 5.54 17.16 1.44
N ALA A 268 5.71 16.15 2.30
CA ALA A 268 7.00 15.75 2.86
C ALA A 268 7.82 14.85 1.93
N MET A 269 7.23 14.38 0.85
CA MET A 269 7.92 13.54 -0.15
C MET A 269 8.85 14.36 -1.06
N PRO A 270 9.81 13.71 -1.74
CA PRO A 270 10.48 14.28 -2.92
C PRO A 270 9.45 14.74 -3.97
N ASP A 271 9.85 15.61 -4.89
CA ASP A 271 9.01 15.96 -6.03
C ASP A 271 8.66 14.72 -6.87
N ALA A 272 7.47 14.68 -7.46
CA ALA A 272 6.98 13.57 -8.26
C ALA A 272 7.97 13.14 -9.36
N SER A 273 8.59 14.11 -10.04
CA SER A 273 9.61 13.85 -11.07
C SER A 273 10.81 13.06 -10.54
N GLN A 274 11.23 13.32 -9.31
CA GLN A 274 12.32 12.58 -8.65
C GLN A 274 11.87 11.14 -8.32
N SER A 275 10.67 10.98 -7.82
CA SER A 275 10.09 9.68 -7.49
C SER A 275 9.92 8.80 -8.73
N PHE A 276 9.41 9.36 -9.84
CA PHE A 276 9.33 8.66 -11.13
C PHE A 276 10.73 8.28 -11.65
N ALA A 277 11.71 9.21 -11.56
CA ALA A 277 13.07 8.92 -11.96
C ALA A 277 13.71 7.80 -11.15
N VAL A 278 13.42 7.70 -9.85
CA VAL A 278 13.88 6.61 -8.99
C VAL A 278 13.32 5.28 -9.50
N VAL A 279 12.01 5.18 -9.74
CA VAL A 279 11.39 3.94 -10.22
C VAL A 279 11.88 3.56 -11.61
N ALA A 280 12.02 4.52 -12.52
CA ALA A 280 12.48 4.26 -13.88
C ALA A 280 13.96 3.80 -13.95
N ASN A 281 14.79 4.15 -12.96
CA ASN A 281 16.22 3.84 -12.94
C ASN A 281 16.62 2.77 -11.92
N THR A 282 15.70 2.27 -11.10
CA THR A 282 16.00 1.19 -10.15
C THR A 282 16.19 -0.13 -10.88
N TRP A 283 17.10 -0.96 -10.39
CA TRP A 283 17.24 -2.36 -10.82
C TRP A 283 16.23 -3.29 -10.15
N VAL A 284 15.52 -2.79 -9.12
CA VAL A 284 14.49 -3.54 -8.39
C VAL A 284 13.23 -3.59 -9.23
N PRO A 285 12.66 -4.77 -9.53
CA PRO A 285 11.37 -4.88 -10.19
C PRO A 285 10.28 -4.16 -9.39
N VAL A 286 9.51 -3.30 -10.06
CA VAL A 286 8.41 -2.54 -9.45
C VAL A 286 7.11 -2.91 -10.14
N LYS A 287 6.06 -3.11 -9.35
CA LYS A 287 4.68 -3.26 -9.81
C LYS A 287 3.79 -2.23 -9.14
N TYR A 288 2.91 -1.60 -9.91
CA TYR A 288 1.91 -0.68 -9.39
C TYR A 288 0.51 -1.29 -9.51
N LEU A 289 -0.24 -1.29 -8.40
CA LEU A 289 -1.61 -1.81 -8.31
C LEU A 289 -2.54 -0.66 -7.93
N TRP A 290 -3.68 -0.56 -8.61
CA TRP A 290 -4.64 0.51 -8.32
C TRP A 290 -6.07 0.12 -8.70
N GLY A 291 -7.05 0.78 -8.10
CA GLY A 291 -8.45 0.60 -8.41
C GLY A 291 -8.97 1.66 -9.38
N TYR A 292 -9.81 1.29 -10.33
CA TYR A 292 -10.35 2.18 -11.37
C TYR A 292 -11.14 3.37 -10.81
N ASP A 293 -11.76 3.19 -9.64
CA ASP A 293 -12.56 4.23 -9.00
C ASP A 293 -11.69 5.19 -8.14
N ASP A 294 -10.36 4.94 -8.06
CA ASP A 294 -9.39 5.83 -7.43
C ASP A 294 -8.80 6.84 -8.43
N CYS A 295 -9.54 7.92 -8.71
CA CYS A 295 -9.07 8.99 -9.60
C CYS A 295 -7.72 9.60 -9.18
N GLY A 296 -7.36 9.50 -7.90
CA GLY A 296 -6.08 10.02 -7.37
C GLY A 296 -4.87 9.22 -7.83
N SER A 297 -5.06 7.96 -8.20
CA SER A 297 -4.01 7.04 -8.66
C SER A 297 -3.89 6.94 -10.18
N GLU A 298 -4.92 7.34 -10.93
CA GLU A 298 -4.99 7.20 -12.39
C GLU A 298 -3.80 7.86 -13.11
N ALA A 299 -3.49 9.11 -12.79
CA ALA A 299 -2.39 9.83 -13.43
C ALA A 299 -1.02 9.19 -13.15
N VAL A 300 -0.83 8.65 -11.94
CA VAL A 300 0.38 7.89 -11.58
C VAL A 300 0.46 6.60 -12.38
N ALA A 301 -0.63 5.85 -12.47
CA ALA A 301 -0.71 4.59 -13.23
C ALA A 301 -0.34 4.80 -14.69
N HIS A 302 -0.95 5.79 -15.36
CA HIS A 302 -0.66 6.10 -16.76
C HIS A 302 0.78 6.54 -17.01
N GLN A 303 1.38 7.33 -16.08
CA GLN A 303 2.77 7.71 -16.21
C GLN A 303 3.69 6.49 -16.07
N LEU A 304 3.42 5.60 -15.11
CA LEU A 304 4.20 4.38 -14.91
C LEU A 304 4.09 3.41 -16.10
N GLU A 305 2.89 3.23 -16.67
CA GLU A 305 2.69 2.45 -17.89
C GLU A 305 3.49 3.02 -19.07
N HIS A 306 3.46 4.36 -19.25
CA HIS A 306 4.26 5.05 -20.25
C HIS A 306 5.76 4.80 -20.06
N ASP A 307 6.22 4.74 -18.83
CA ASP A 307 7.62 4.49 -18.47
C ASP A 307 8.00 2.99 -18.50
N GLY A 308 7.05 2.12 -18.87
CA GLY A 308 7.26 0.67 -19.03
C GLY A 308 7.26 -0.12 -17.72
N ILE A 309 6.73 0.45 -16.65
CA ILE A 309 6.55 -0.25 -15.37
C ILE A 309 5.30 -1.16 -15.45
N ASP A 310 5.36 -2.30 -14.80
CA ASP A 310 4.24 -3.24 -14.70
C ASP A 310 3.12 -2.65 -13.83
N VAL A 311 1.98 -2.35 -14.45
CA VAL A 311 0.79 -1.77 -13.81
C VAL A 311 -0.38 -2.73 -13.97
N THR A 312 -1.16 -2.89 -12.90
CA THR A 312 -2.41 -3.66 -12.94
C THR A 312 -3.53 -2.86 -12.28
N SER A 313 -4.66 -2.75 -12.97
CA SER A 313 -5.88 -2.09 -12.46
C SER A 313 -6.92 -3.11 -12.02
N PHE A 314 -7.75 -2.70 -11.06
CA PHE A 314 -8.84 -3.50 -10.49
C PHE A 314 -10.15 -2.71 -10.58
N GLY A 315 -11.29 -3.42 -10.65
CA GLY A 315 -12.62 -2.80 -10.56
C GLY A 315 -12.98 -2.46 -9.10
N THR A 316 -12.16 -1.64 -8.45
CA THR A 316 -12.24 -1.26 -7.03
C THR A 316 -11.88 0.21 -6.85
N GLY A 317 -12.04 0.73 -5.63
CA GLY A 317 -11.52 2.04 -5.23
C GLY A 317 -10.08 1.99 -4.72
N HIS A 318 -9.80 2.86 -3.75
CA HIS A 318 -8.45 3.14 -3.26
C HIS A 318 -7.78 1.96 -2.54
N ASN A 319 -8.55 1.08 -1.90
CA ASN A 319 -8.04 0.03 -1.01
C ASN A 319 -8.21 -1.36 -1.64
N VAL A 320 -7.42 -1.64 -2.67
CA VAL A 320 -7.57 -2.82 -3.52
C VAL A 320 -7.44 -4.13 -2.73
N HIS A 321 -6.47 -4.21 -1.79
CA HIS A 321 -6.22 -5.43 -1.02
C HIS A 321 -7.36 -5.79 -0.04
N LEU A 322 -8.20 -4.83 0.34
CA LEU A 322 -9.40 -5.07 1.14
C LEU A 322 -10.66 -5.25 0.29
N GLU A 323 -10.76 -4.52 -0.83
CA GLU A 323 -11.94 -4.56 -1.71
C GLU A 323 -11.95 -5.78 -2.63
N ALA A 324 -10.78 -6.28 -3.05
CA ALA A 324 -10.64 -7.46 -3.91
C ALA A 324 -9.50 -8.40 -3.46
N PRO A 325 -9.50 -8.92 -2.20
CA PRO A 325 -8.35 -9.60 -1.61
C PRO A 325 -7.92 -10.85 -2.39
N VAL A 326 -8.86 -11.60 -2.96
CA VAL A 326 -8.57 -12.83 -3.73
C VAL A 326 -7.80 -12.51 -5.00
N LEU A 327 -8.31 -11.59 -5.80
CA LEU A 327 -7.68 -11.20 -7.06
C LEU A 327 -6.33 -10.50 -6.80
N TYR A 328 -6.30 -9.63 -5.79
CA TYR A 328 -5.06 -8.98 -5.33
C TYR A 328 -3.99 -10.01 -4.97
N GLY A 329 -4.32 -10.97 -4.10
CA GLY A 329 -3.39 -12.02 -3.68
C GLY A 329 -2.89 -12.87 -4.85
N THR A 330 -3.74 -13.17 -5.85
CA THR A 330 -3.35 -13.89 -7.05
C THR A 330 -2.31 -13.10 -7.86
N VAL A 331 -2.58 -11.83 -8.16
CA VAL A 331 -1.69 -10.94 -8.92
C VAL A 331 -0.34 -10.77 -8.20
N VAL A 332 -0.37 -10.61 -6.87
CA VAL A 332 0.85 -10.52 -6.06
C VAL A 332 1.66 -11.82 -6.14
N GLN A 333 1.04 -12.97 -5.91
CA GLN A 333 1.74 -14.27 -5.96
C GLN A 333 2.38 -14.53 -7.33
N GLU A 334 1.69 -14.22 -8.42
CA GLU A 334 2.22 -14.35 -9.79
C GLU A 334 3.46 -13.47 -9.98
N PHE A 335 3.39 -12.21 -9.58
CA PHE A 335 4.51 -11.28 -9.69
C PHE A 335 5.72 -11.74 -8.88
N LEU A 336 5.54 -12.09 -7.60
CA LEU A 336 6.62 -12.57 -6.73
C LEU A 336 7.29 -13.82 -7.30
N SER A 337 6.50 -14.81 -7.72
CA SER A 337 7.01 -16.08 -8.29
C SER A 337 7.80 -15.88 -9.60
N GLY A 338 7.53 -14.79 -10.33
CA GLY A 338 8.26 -14.45 -11.56
C GLY A 338 9.67 -13.89 -11.30
N ILE A 339 9.92 -13.38 -10.08
CA ILE A 339 11.16 -12.69 -9.70
C ILE A 339 12.11 -13.60 -8.91
N GLU A 340 11.54 -14.49 -8.10
CA GLU A 340 12.32 -15.36 -7.23
C GLU A 340 13.25 -16.30 -8.03
N PRO A 341 14.48 -16.58 -7.52
CA PRO A 341 15.31 -17.57 -8.14
C PRO A 341 14.57 -18.92 -8.13
N ARG A 342 14.31 -19.49 -9.29
CA ARG A 342 13.75 -20.84 -9.40
C ARG A 342 14.66 -21.74 -8.60
N GLY A 343 14.16 -22.32 -7.51
CA GLY A 343 14.93 -23.23 -6.65
C GLY A 343 15.63 -24.27 -7.52
N ALA A 344 16.90 -24.53 -7.26
CA ALA A 344 17.60 -25.62 -7.90
C ALA A 344 16.74 -26.89 -7.74
N ALA A 345 16.36 -27.49 -8.86
CA ALA A 345 15.64 -28.76 -8.84
C ALA A 345 16.38 -29.71 -7.88
N PRO A 346 15.71 -30.51 -7.04
CA PRO A 346 16.38 -31.44 -6.17
C PRO A 346 17.30 -32.31 -7.04
N GLU A 347 18.59 -32.27 -6.73
CA GLU A 347 19.59 -33.11 -7.43
C GLU A 347 19.07 -34.52 -7.42
N GLY A 348 18.83 -35.06 -8.61
CA GLY A 348 18.28 -36.38 -8.81
C GLY A 348 19.08 -37.38 -8.03
N SER A 349 18.40 -38.18 -7.23
CA SER A 349 18.94 -39.39 -6.62
C SER A 349 19.70 -40.21 -7.66
N GLY A 350 21.02 -40.06 -7.65
CA GLY A 350 21.91 -40.91 -8.46
C GLY A 350 21.65 -42.38 -8.14
N HIS A 351 21.09 -43.09 -9.10
CA HIS A 351 21.08 -44.53 -9.07
C HIS A 351 22.53 -44.98 -9.12
N GLN A 352 22.99 -45.49 -8.00
CA GLN A 352 24.16 -46.37 -8.01
C GLN A 352 23.73 -47.74 -8.58
N GLN A 353 24.34 -48.09 -9.67
CA GLN A 353 24.46 -49.51 -10.13
C GLN A 353 25.60 -50.18 -9.45
#